data_c7dc2dc0798a5d85eba1d113ef9ec8ee
#
_entry.id   c7dc2dc0798a5d85eba1d113ef9ec8ee
#
_cell.length_a   1.000
_cell.length_b   1.000
_cell.length_c   1.000
_cell.angle_alpha   90.00
_cell.angle_beta   90.00
_cell.angle_gamma   90.00
#
_symmetry.space_group_name_H-M   'P 1'
#
loop_
_entity.id
_entity.type
_entity.pdbx_description
1 polymer ?
#
loop_
_entity_poly.entity_id
_entity_poly.type
_entity_poly.pdbx_seq_one_letter_code
_entity_poly.pdbx_strand_id
1 'polypeptide(L)'
;MKLAELVNHYRAKLDILSDAVLIGEIPEGIDEIPDELKKFLVLEHQDFLKICNGGAFGDIVLWSTDEILDNQFRVPSIFKDKVYEIGQVLYEPVFLDRISKQIRFELDVEIICPFDQFITDYIFGDNYSNIFTNAAQDDMWFDFIERNRPLG
;
A
#
# COMPACT_ATOMS: atom_id res chain seq x y z
N MET A 1 4.97 6.24 16.52
CA MET A 1 4.61 4.82 16.39
C MET A 1 5.34 4.22 15.18
N LYS A 2 5.98 3.09 15.38
CA LYS A 2 6.68 2.40 14.29
C LYS A 2 5.66 1.82 13.30
N LEU A 3 6.08 1.65 12.05
CA LEU A 3 5.21 1.14 10.99
C LEU A 3 4.59 -0.22 11.35
N ALA A 4 5.40 -1.15 11.89
CA ALA A 4 4.89 -2.46 12.32
C ALA A 4 3.81 -2.35 13.38
N GLU A 5 3.98 -1.43 14.34
CA GLU A 5 2.99 -1.20 15.39
C GLU A 5 1.69 -0.64 14.82
N LEU A 6 1.81 0.29 13.87
CA LEU A 6 0.65 0.89 13.21
C LEU A 6 -0.15 -0.16 12.44
N VAL A 7 0.53 -0.95 11.62
CA VAL A 7 -0.12 -2.01 10.82
C VAL A 7 -0.76 -3.05 11.73
N ASN A 8 -0.05 -3.50 12.77
CA ASN A 8 -0.56 -4.48 13.71
C ASN A 8 -1.78 -3.96 14.47
N HIS A 9 -1.79 -2.67 14.81
CA HIS A 9 -2.93 -2.03 15.47
C HIS A 9 -4.20 -2.17 14.60
N TYR A 10 -4.11 -1.77 13.34
CA TYR A 10 -5.27 -1.83 12.44
C TYR A 10 -5.64 -3.27 12.07
N ARG A 11 -4.65 -4.16 11.92
CA ARG A 11 -4.93 -5.59 11.66
C ARG A 11 -5.76 -6.19 12.79
N ALA A 12 -5.38 -5.93 14.03
CA ALA A 12 -6.12 -6.45 15.19
C ALA A 12 -7.53 -5.89 15.25
N LYS A 13 -7.71 -4.60 14.95
CA LYS A 13 -9.04 -3.98 14.93
C LYS A 13 -9.92 -4.53 13.82
N LEU A 14 -9.33 -4.82 12.67
CA LEU A 14 -10.07 -5.37 11.52
C LEU A 14 -10.49 -6.81 11.79
N ASP A 15 -9.59 -7.61 12.37
CA ASP A 15 -9.81 -9.05 12.58
C ASP A 15 -11.01 -9.38 13.49
N ILE A 16 -11.42 -8.45 14.35
CA ILE A 16 -12.55 -8.67 15.25
C ILE A 16 -13.89 -8.28 14.64
N LEU A 17 -13.90 -7.69 13.43
CA LEU A 17 -15.12 -7.25 12.78
C LEU A 17 -15.70 -8.36 11.91
N SER A 18 -17.04 -8.54 12.00
CA SER A 18 -17.74 -9.57 11.22
C SER A 18 -17.79 -9.27 9.72
N ASP A 19 -17.69 -7.98 9.36
CA ASP A 19 -17.72 -7.50 7.97
C ASP A 19 -16.35 -7.09 7.45
N ALA A 20 -15.28 -7.59 8.09
CA ALA A 20 -13.89 -7.23 7.75
C ALA A 20 -13.61 -7.34 6.26
N VAL A 21 -14.07 -8.39 5.60
CA VAL A 21 -13.80 -8.64 4.18
C VAL A 21 -14.36 -7.53 3.28
N LEU A 22 -15.40 -6.84 3.71
CA LEU A 22 -15.99 -5.72 2.96
C LEU A 22 -15.21 -4.42 3.17
N ILE A 23 -14.45 -4.34 4.26
CA ILE A 23 -13.68 -3.14 4.62
C ILE A 23 -12.32 -3.16 3.95
N GLY A 24 -11.60 -4.27 4.04
CA GLY A 24 -10.25 -4.38 3.51
C GLY A 24 -9.59 -5.68 3.92
N GLU A 25 -8.31 -5.79 3.59
CA GLU A 25 -7.49 -6.96 3.92
C GLU A 25 -6.09 -6.48 4.32
N ILE A 26 -5.68 -6.83 5.55
CA ILE A 26 -4.35 -6.53 6.07
C ILE A 26 -3.67 -7.87 6.36
N PRO A 27 -3.07 -8.51 5.34
CA PRO A 27 -2.47 -9.84 5.52
C PRO A 27 -1.25 -9.80 6.44
N GLU A 28 -0.91 -10.94 7.00
CA GLU A 28 0.34 -11.08 7.74
C GLU A 28 1.53 -10.84 6.83
N GLY A 29 2.65 -10.44 7.41
CA GLY A 29 3.88 -10.28 6.65
C GLY A 29 4.49 -11.62 6.29
N ILE A 30 5.38 -11.59 5.30
CA ILE A 30 6.15 -12.78 4.91
C ILE A 30 7.42 -12.84 5.74
N ASP A 31 7.80 -14.02 6.22
CA ASP A 31 8.98 -14.18 7.06
C ASP A 31 10.27 -13.91 6.29
N GLU A 32 10.33 -14.38 5.05
CA GLU A 32 11.52 -14.24 4.23
C GLU A 32 11.15 -13.87 2.80
N ILE A 33 11.82 -12.84 2.27
CA ILE A 33 11.60 -12.40 0.90
C ILE A 33 12.25 -13.40 -0.07
N PRO A 34 11.53 -13.91 -1.08
CA PRO A 34 12.13 -14.78 -2.10
C PRO A 34 13.32 -14.13 -2.77
N ASP A 35 14.35 -14.93 -3.11
CA ASP A 35 15.60 -14.41 -3.68
C ASP A 35 15.38 -13.58 -4.94
N GLU A 36 14.47 -13.99 -5.80
CA GLU A 36 14.15 -13.26 -7.03
C GLU A 36 13.62 -11.85 -6.74
N LEU A 37 12.88 -11.69 -5.65
CA LEU A 37 12.34 -10.39 -5.24
C LEU A 37 13.38 -9.56 -4.49
N LYS A 38 14.34 -10.17 -3.80
CA LYS A 38 15.41 -9.43 -3.12
C LYS A 38 16.20 -8.59 -4.10
N LYS A 39 16.38 -9.07 -5.33
CA LYS A 39 17.11 -8.35 -6.38
C LYS A 39 16.23 -7.31 -7.06
N PHE A 40 14.93 -7.50 -7.05
CA PHE A 40 13.97 -6.66 -7.77
C PHE A 40 13.46 -5.50 -6.94
N LEU A 41 13.15 -5.73 -5.65
CA LEU A 41 12.50 -4.75 -4.79
C LEU A 41 13.50 -3.89 -4.02
N VAL A 42 13.17 -2.60 -3.82
CA VAL A 42 13.95 -1.75 -2.92
C VAL A 42 13.77 -2.24 -1.48
N LEU A 43 14.74 -1.92 -0.61
CA LEU A 43 14.74 -2.42 0.77
C LEU A 43 13.52 -1.97 1.58
N GLU A 44 13.09 -0.71 1.42
CA GLU A 44 11.93 -0.18 2.12
C GLU A 44 10.68 -0.99 1.83
N HIS A 45 10.51 -1.41 0.58
CA HIS A 45 9.38 -2.24 0.16
C HIS A 45 9.50 -3.67 0.72
N GLN A 46 10.70 -4.22 0.71
CA GLN A 46 10.94 -5.55 1.31
C GLN A 46 10.60 -5.54 2.81
N ASP A 47 11.02 -4.50 3.53
CA ASP A 47 10.74 -4.36 4.94
C ASP A 47 9.24 -4.27 5.21
N PHE A 48 8.51 -3.55 4.36
CA PHE A 48 7.05 -3.49 4.47
C PHE A 48 6.40 -4.85 4.25
N LEU A 49 6.84 -5.61 3.25
CA LEU A 49 6.27 -6.94 2.96
C LEU A 49 6.48 -7.93 4.10
N LYS A 50 7.50 -7.74 4.92
CA LYS A 50 7.70 -8.54 6.12
C LYS A 50 6.72 -8.18 7.24
N ILE A 51 6.10 -7.01 7.16
CA ILE A 51 5.07 -6.56 8.09
C ILE A 51 3.68 -6.89 7.55
N CYS A 52 3.48 -6.71 6.25
CA CYS A 52 2.19 -6.85 5.57
C CYS A 52 2.44 -7.26 4.12
N ASN A 53 2.04 -8.46 3.75
CA ASN A 53 2.33 -9.01 2.43
C ASN A 53 1.29 -8.55 1.39
N GLY A 54 1.33 -7.27 1.05
CA GLY A 54 0.36 -6.66 0.17
C GLY A 54 -0.93 -6.35 0.91
N GLY A 55 -2.05 -6.37 0.20
CA GLY A 55 -3.36 -6.21 0.81
C GLY A 55 -4.30 -5.30 0.05
N ALA A 56 -5.48 -5.13 0.61
CA ALA A 56 -6.52 -4.27 0.06
C ALA A 56 -6.97 -3.28 1.13
N PHE A 57 -6.92 -2.01 0.78
CA PHE A 57 -7.16 -0.91 1.71
C PHE A 57 -8.12 0.09 1.05
N GLY A 58 -9.39 -0.28 0.97
CA GLY A 58 -10.36 0.47 0.20
C GLY A 58 -10.03 0.44 -1.28
N ASP A 59 -9.82 1.61 -1.86
CA ASP A 59 -9.51 1.73 -3.28
C ASP A 59 -8.03 1.48 -3.61
N ILE A 60 -7.19 1.28 -2.60
CA ILE A 60 -5.77 1.00 -2.77
C ILE A 60 -5.54 -0.51 -2.62
N VAL A 61 -4.89 -1.11 -3.60
CA VAL A 61 -4.48 -2.52 -3.55
C VAL A 61 -2.96 -2.55 -3.71
N LEU A 62 -2.28 -3.24 -2.81
CA LEU A 62 -0.84 -3.47 -2.91
C LEU A 62 -0.58 -4.94 -3.27
N TRP A 63 0.34 -5.17 -4.21
CA TRP A 63 0.65 -6.52 -4.65
C TRP A 63 1.41 -7.30 -3.58
N SER A 64 1.02 -8.57 -3.40
CA SER A 64 1.76 -9.50 -2.54
C SER A 64 3.03 -9.99 -3.25
N THR A 65 3.88 -10.73 -2.52
CA THR A 65 5.08 -11.34 -3.11
C THR A 65 4.74 -12.31 -4.25
N ASP A 66 3.54 -12.91 -4.23
CA ASP A 66 3.10 -13.81 -5.29
C ASP A 66 2.59 -13.07 -6.53
N GLU A 67 2.24 -11.80 -6.39
CA GLU A 67 1.60 -11.01 -7.44
C GLU A 67 2.52 -10.00 -8.12
N ILE A 68 3.55 -9.52 -7.41
CA ILE A 68 4.36 -8.39 -7.87
C ILE A 68 4.94 -8.62 -9.27
N LEU A 69 5.62 -9.74 -9.50
CA LEU A 69 6.28 -9.97 -10.79
C LEU A 69 5.30 -10.10 -11.93
N ASP A 70 4.10 -10.62 -11.68
CA ASP A 70 3.06 -10.78 -12.71
C ASP A 70 2.37 -9.47 -13.07
N ASN A 71 2.59 -8.40 -12.30
CA ASN A 71 1.91 -7.12 -12.47
C ASN A 71 2.87 -6.01 -12.89
N GLN A 72 3.86 -6.33 -13.75
CA GLN A 72 4.80 -5.32 -14.26
C GLN A 72 4.55 -4.93 -15.71
N PHE A 73 3.49 -5.44 -16.31
CA PHE A 73 3.21 -5.22 -17.74
C PHE A 73 2.80 -3.77 -18.07
N ARG A 74 2.42 -2.97 -17.07
CA ARG A 74 2.07 -1.55 -17.28
C ARG A 74 3.28 -0.62 -17.18
N VAL A 75 4.44 -1.13 -16.77
CA VAL A 75 5.67 -0.34 -16.72
C VAL A 75 6.19 -0.17 -18.15
N PRO A 76 6.34 1.08 -18.64
CA PRO A 76 6.93 1.29 -19.97
C PRO A 76 8.32 0.68 -20.04
N SER A 77 8.65 0.00 -21.15
CA SER A 77 9.91 -0.73 -21.29
C SER A 77 11.16 0.16 -21.09
N ILE A 78 11.06 1.44 -21.46
CA ILE A 78 12.17 2.38 -21.27
C ILE A 78 12.42 2.73 -19.81
N PHE A 79 11.48 2.46 -18.92
CA PHE A 79 11.59 2.78 -17.49
C PHE A 79 11.70 1.54 -16.59
N LYS A 80 11.79 0.34 -17.16
CA LYS A 80 11.76 -0.91 -16.38
C LYS A 80 12.90 -1.04 -15.36
N ASP A 81 14.03 -0.37 -15.60
CA ASP A 81 15.16 -0.40 -14.67
C ASP A 81 15.08 0.72 -13.62
N LYS A 82 14.18 1.68 -13.83
CA LYS A 82 14.01 2.82 -12.95
C LYS A 82 12.85 2.69 -11.98
N VAL A 83 11.71 2.17 -12.46
CA VAL A 83 10.49 2.06 -11.66
C VAL A 83 9.90 0.67 -11.77
N TYR A 84 9.08 0.31 -10.78
CA TYR A 84 8.25 -0.89 -10.87
C TYR A 84 6.91 -0.64 -10.18
N GLU A 85 5.92 -1.46 -10.53
CA GLU A 85 4.57 -1.31 -10.00
C GLU A 85 4.42 -2.05 -8.68
N ILE A 86 3.94 -1.36 -7.63
CA ILE A 86 3.72 -1.95 -6.31
C ILE A 86 2.26 -2.23 -6.01
N GLY A 87 1.34 -1.72 -6.81
CA GLY A 87 -0.09 -1.87 -6.60
C GLY A 87 -0.87 -0.94 -7.48
N GLN A 88 -2.10 -0.65 -7.08
CA GLN A 88 -2.96 0.25 -7.85
C GLN A 88 -3.93 1.00 -6.92
N VAL A 89 -4.38 2.16 -7.39
CA VAL A 89 -5.47 2.93 -6.78
C VAL A 89 -6.59 2.91 -7.83
N LEU A 90 -7.72 2.29 -7.48
CA LEU A 90 -8.74 1.89 -8.44
C LEU A 90 -8.06 1.01 -9.50
N TYR A 91 -7.86 1.48 -10.70
CA TYR A 91 -7.17 0.71 -11.74
C TYR A 91 -5.88 1.38 -12.22
N GLU A 92 -5.52 2.52 -11.58
CA GLU A 92 -4.30 3.23 -11.94
C GLU A 92 -3.10 2.65 -11.22
N PRO A 93 -2.00 2.35 -11.93
CA PRO A 93 -0.83 1.75 -11.27
C PRO A 93 -0.15 2.73 -10.33
N VAL A 94 0.38 2.20 -9.23
CA VAL A 94 1.26 2.93 -8.34
C VAL A 94 2.68 2.45 -8.62
N PHE A 95 3.54 3.37 -9.09
CA PHE A 95 4.94 3.06 -9.41
C PHE A 95 5.85 3.49 -8.27
N LEU A 96 6.89 2.72 -8.04
CA LEU A 96 7.94 3.06 -7.05
C LEU A 96 9.25 3.28 -7.80
N ASP A 97 9.86 4.45 -7.59
CA ASP A 97 11.14 4.81 -8.19
C ASP A 97 12.27 4.18 -7.36
N ARG A 98 13.16 3.42 -8.02
CA ARG A 98 14.23 2.66 -7.34
C ARG A 98 15.29 3.56 -6.72
N ILE A 99 15.48 4.75 -7.27
CA ILE A 99 16.52 5.67 -6.81
C ILE A 99 16.00 6.60 -5.73
N SER A 100 14.90 7.30 -6.00
CA SER A 100 14.32 8.27 -5.07
C SER A 100 13.54 7.61 -3.93
N LYS A 101 13.09 6.36 -4.12
CA LYS A 101 12.22 5.63 -3.18
C LYS A 101 10.86 6.31 -3.02
N GLN A 102 10.45 7.10 -4.01
CA GLN A 102 9.14 7.75 -4.02
C GLN A 102 8.16 6.95 -4.85
N ILE A 103 6.90 6.97 -4.42
CA ILE A 103 5.81 6.41 -5.22
C ILE A 103 5.19 7.52 -6.08
N ARG A 104 4.54 7.10 -7.15
CA ARG A 104 3.80 8.00 -8.01
C ARG A 104 2.57 7.30 -8.57
N PHE A 105 1.42 7.98 -8.50
CA PHE A 105 0.22 7.59 -9.25
C PHE A 105 -0.57 8.85 -9.57
N GLU A 106 -1.46 8.76 -10.58
CA GLU A 106 -2.26 9.90 -11.00
C GLU A 106 -3.67 9.44 -11.37
N LEU A 107 -4.64 10.03 -10.71
CA LEU A 107 -6.05 9.93 -11.09
C LEU A 107 -6.46 11.33 -11.55
N ASP A 108 -7.32 12.04 -10.79
CA ASP A 108 -7.60 13.46 -11.08
C ASP A 108 -6.54 14.39 -10.48
N VAL A 109 -5.70 13.88 -9.58
CA VAL A 109 -4.53 14.58 -9.04
C VAL A 109 -3.33 13.67 -9.12
N GLU A 110 -2.13 14.26 -9.24
CA GLU A 110 -0.88 13.51 -9.21
C GLU A 110 -0.34 13.46 -7.79
N ILE A 111 -0.05 12.25 -7.31
CA ILE A 111 0.54 12.05 -5.99
C ILE A 111 1.96 11.53 -6.16
N ILE A 112 2.92 12.22 -5.56
CA ILE A 112 4.33 11.79 -5.47
C ILE A 112 4.75 11.97 -4.03
N CYS A 113 5.17 10.90 -3.37
CA CYS A 113 5.64 10.97 -1.98
C CYS A 113 6.55 9.78 -1.66
N PRO A 114 7.35 9.88 -0.58
CA PRO A 114 8.14 8.72 -0.13
C PRO A 114 7.27 7.50 0.14
N PHE A 115 7.81 6.31 -0.11
CA PHE A 115 7.08 5.06 0.09
C PHE A 115 6.50 4.95 1.51
N ASP A 116 7.32 5.24 2.54
CA ASP A 116 6.86 5.14 3.92
C ASP A 116 5.69 6.09 4.21
N GLN A 117 5.74 7.30 3.66
CA GLN A 117 4.67 8.28 3.82
C GLN A 117 3.38 7.80 3.13
N PHE A 118 3.51 7.15 1.98
CA PHE A 118 2.35 6.59 1.28
C PHE A 118 1.64 5.57 2.19
N ILE A 119 2.40 4.72 2.87
CA ILE A 119 1.83 3.72 3.77
C ILE A 119 1.19 4.40 4.99
N THR A 120 1.93 5.28 5.69
CA THR A 120 1.47 5.82 6.97
C THR A 120 0.40 6.90 6.84
N ASP A 121 0.50 7.75 5.81
CA ASP A 121 -0.37 8.93 5.70
C ASP A 121 -1.52 8.73 4.70
N TYR A 122 -1.32 7.93 3.67
CA TYR A 122 -2.35 7.71 2.64
C TYR A 122 -3.15 6.44 2.89
N ILE A 123 -2.48 5.31 3.13
CA ILE A 123 -3.19 4.04 3.36
C ILE A 123 -3.80 4.03 4.77
N PHE A 124 -3.01 4.36 5.79
CA PHE A 124 -3.42 4.31 7.19
C PHE A 124 -3.61 5.69 7.83
N GLY A 125 -3.86 6.71 7.03
CA GLY A 125 -3.94 8.07 7.53
C GLY A 125 -4.93 8.96 6.80
N ASP A 126 -4.96 10.23 7.21
CA ASP A 126 -5.93 11.23 6.70
C ASP A 126 -5.77 11.52 5.22
N ASN A 127 -4.57 11.37 4.67
CA ASN A 127 -4.34 11.68 3.26
C ASN A 127 -4.99 10.68 2.31
N TYR A 128 -5.57 9.60 2.82
CA TYR A 128 -6.42 8.73 2.01
C TYR A 128 -7.50 9.56 1.30
N SER A 129 -8.05 10.57 1.97
CA SER A 129 -9.08 11.44 1.39
C SER A 129 -8.59 12.24 0.19
N ASN A 130 -7.27 12.31 -0.03
CA ASN A 130 -6.65 13.10 -1.08
C ASN A 130 -6.16 12.26 -2.27
N ILE A 131 -6.39 10.95 -2.28
CA ILE A 131 -5.92 10.09 -3.37
C ILE A 131 -6.63 10.39 -4.70
N PHE A 132 -7.87 10.86 -4.61
CA PHE A 132 -8.62 11.46 -5.73
C PHE A 132 -9.78 12.25 -5.13
N THR A 133 -10.48 13.04 -5.96
CA THR A 133 -11.59 13.88 -5.50
C THR A 133 -12.70 13.02 -4.88
N ASN A 134 -13.08 13.32 -3.65
CA ASN A 134 -14.12 12.61 -2.86
C ASN A 134 -13.76 11.16 -2.55
N ALA A 135 -12.47 10.82 -2.49
CA ALA A 135 -12.01 9.45 -2.22
C ALA A 135 -12.56 8.88 -0.91
N ALA A 136 -12.67 9.73 0.11
CA ALA A 136 -13.15 9.28 1.44
C ALA A 136 -14.66 9.26 1.57
N GLN A 137 -15.40 9.74 0.57
CA GLN A 137 -16.86 9.81 0.65
C GLN A 137 -17.47 8.41 0.58
N ASP A 138 -18.19 8.02 1.64
CA ASP A 138 -18.84 6.71 1.76
C ASP A 138 -17.85 5.54 1.63
N ASP A 139 -16.57 5.77 1.96
CA ASP A 139 -15.53 4.75 1.86
C ASP A 139 -15.41 3.97 3.18
N MET A 140 -15.61 2.68 3.11
CA MET A 140 -15.58 1.82 4.31
C MET A 140 -14.20 1.72 4.95
N TRP A 141 -13.14 1.73 4.14
CA TRP A 141 -11.77 1.68 4.65
C TRP A 141 -11.42 2.96 5.41
N PHE A 142 -11.70 4.12 4.81
CA PHE A 142 -11.42 5.40 5.47
C PHE A 142 -12.20 5.56 6.77
N ASP A 143 -13.48 5.16 6.76
CA ASP A 143 -14.31 5.18 7.96
C ASP A 143 -13.72 4.28 9.05
N PHE A 144 -13.24 3.10 8.66
CA PHE A 144 -12.60 2.16 9.59
C PHE A 144 -11.35 2.74 10.22
N ILE A 145 -10.42 3.33 9.44
CA ILE A 145 -9.20 3.89 10.01
C ILE A 145 -9.48 5.10 10.89
N GLU A 146 -10.48 5.91 10.54
CA GLU A 146 -10.87 7.06 11.36
C GLU A 146 -11.41 6.63 12.72
N ARG A 147 -12.23 5.59 12.75
CA ARG A 147 -12.85 5.08 13.98
C ARG A 147 -11.87 4.35 14.89
N ASN A 148 -10.76 3.88 14.36
CA ASN A 148 -9.83 3.02 15.09
C ASN A 148 -8.43 3.59 15.22
N ARG A 149 -8.30 4.92 15.20
CA ARG A 149 -6.99 5.56 15.31
C ARG A 149 -6.26 5.13 16.58
N PRO A 150 -4.94 4.90 16.51
CA PRO A 150 -4.16 4.59 17.70
C PRO A 150 -4.20 5.75 18.70
N LEU A 151 -4.21 5.42 19.99
CA LEU A 151 -4.12 6.40 21.07
C LEU A 151 -2.68 6.85 21.24
N GLY A 152 -2.48 8.13 21.40
CA GLY A 152 -1.16 8.73 21.61
C GLY A 152 -0.56 9.38 20.40
#